data_0996519d1e9adc2d5c3bb244e77806c4
#
_entry.id   0996519d1e9adc2d5c3bb244e77806c4
#
_cell.length_a   1.000
_cell.length_b   1.000
_cell.length_c   1.000
_cell.angle_alpha   90.00
_cell.angle_beta   90.00
_cell.angle_gamma   90.00
#
_symmetry.space_group_name_H-M   'P 1'
#
loop_
_entity.id
_entity.type
_entity.pdbx_description
1 polymer ?
#
loop_
_entity_poly.entity_id
_entity_poly.type
_entity_poly.pdbx_seq_one_letter_code
_entity_poly.pdbx_strand_id
1 'polypeptide(L)'
;MKLHYRIINDEVEIVRCFGADPALELPEEINGRPVKRMAPYAFSARKDREDEDVLVFTTDEDRIFRDEERLLAGEVLESVRLPDTMEEAGRYLFYGCRNLKELHFSDRLKNIGSGAFTGCRSLSALHVRLLDGDRSCVHDILGDLWQRIDVTFYKEGREARLVFPEHYEEAVENTPARILFTQHHGSGNNYRQCFYNKEIDYRKYDGLFYSARAQDDVNVISDLVFARLMFPEELTEEAQKEYEDYVRAHALPVAEHLTDTENLAALKEFSIRGFWTRESLSGAVQHAAEQGKRSVLSFLMNEKHRLYPERKKKYEL
;
A
#
# COMPACT_ATOMS: atom_id res chain seq x y z
N MET A 1 14.75 13.86 16.81
CA MET A 1 14.58 14.32 15.43
C MET A 1 14.80 15.81 15.38
N LYS A 2 15.47 16.33 14.33
CA LYS A 2 15.68 17.75 14.10
C LYS A 2 15.03 18.15 12.77
N LEU A 3 14.30 19.24 12.77
CA LEU A 3 13.58 19.77 11.62
C LEU A 3 14.09 21.17 11.28
N HIS A 4 14.39 21.39 10.01
CA HIS A 4 14.56 22.72 9.46
C HIS A 4 13.21 23.16 8.87
N TYR A 5 12.75 24.34 9.24
CA TYR A 5 11.43 24.83 8.85
C TYR A 5 11.41 26.34 8.62
N ARG A 6 10.36 26.81 7.97
CA ARG A 6 10.02 28.22 7.78
C ARG A 6 8.62 28.50 8.31
N ILE A 7 8.35 29.75 8.61
CA ILE A 7 7.01 30.22 8.94
C ILE A 7 6.51 31.05 7.75
N ILE A 8 5.36 30.63 7.20
CA ILE A 8 4.71 31.29 6.08
C ILE A 8 3.25 31.50 6.46
N ASN A 9 2.81 32.76 6.59
CA ASN A 9 1.44 33.11 6.97
C ASN A 9 0.96 32.45 8.29
N ASP A 10 1.83 32.42 9.29
CA ASP A 10 1.60 31.79 10.61
C ASP A 10 1.46 30.25 10.57
N GLU A 11 1.83 29.61 9.48
CA GLU A 11 1.88 28.16 9.27
C GLU A 11 3.33 27.70 9.06
N VAL A 12 3.59 26.42 9.32
CA VAL A 12 4.92 25.82 9.16
C VAL A 12 5.06 25.14 7.79
N GLU A 13 6.15 25.45 7.12
CA GLU A 13 6.71 24.69 6.01
C GLU A 13 7.96 23.96 6.46
N ILE A 14 7.95 22.62 6.45
CA ILE A 14 9.15 21.82 6.73
C ILE A 14 10.04 21.80 5.50
N VAL A 15 11.33 22.11 5.71
CA VAL A 15 12.32 22.22 4.64
C VAL A 15 13.23 21.00 4.59
N ARG A 16 13.67 20.48 5.77
CA ARG A 16 14.53 19.29 5.91
C ARG A 16 14.29 18.58 7.22
N CYS A 17 14.52 17.25 7.20
CA CYS A 17 14.41 16.41 8.36
C CYS A 17 15.74 15.69 8.61
N PHE A 18 16.16 15.62 9.88
CA PHE A 18 17.38 14.94 10.30
C PHE A 18 17.06 14.01 11.46
N GLY A 19 17.71 12.85 11.49
CA GLY A 19 17.50 11.85 12.53
C GLY A 19 18.21 10.54 12.21
N ALA A 20 17.95 9.52 13.03
CA ALA A 20 18.53 8.20 12.88
C ALA A 20 17.51 7.15 12.39
N ASP A 21 16.21 7.40 12.62
CA ASP A 21 15.14 6.46 12.31
C ASP A 21 14.68 6.62 10.86
N PRO A 22 14.74 5.56 10.04
CA PRO A 22 14.23 5.57 8.65
C PRO A 22 12.70 5.66 8.57
N ALA A 23 11.98 5.38 9.67
CA ALA A 23 10.54 5.58 9.81
C ALA A 23 10.28 6.93 10.47
N LEU A 24 9.86 7.90 9.67
CA LEU A 24 9.68 9.27 10.09
C LEU A 24 8.21 9.58 10.36
N GLU A 25 7.94 10.13 11.56
CA GLU A 25 6.64 10.72 11.89
C GLU A 25 6.81 12.21 12.14
N LEU A 26 6.13 13.05 11.35
CA LEU A 26 6.20 14.49 11.48
C LEU A 26 5.17 15.01 12.50
N PRO A 27 5.50 16.05 13.28
CA PRO A 27 4.58 16.62 14.26
C PRO A 27 3.43 17.39 13.58
N GLU A 28 2.28 17.44 14.23
CA GLU A 28 1.12 18.22 13.79
C GLU A 28 1.38 19.73 13.86
N GLU A 29 2.21 20.14 14.82
CA GLU A 29 2.55 21.55 15.04
C GLU A 29 4.00 21.75 15.50
N ILE A 30 4.55 22.91 15.21
CA ILE A 30 5.85 23.38 15.72
C ILE A 30 5.65 24.76 16.37
N ASN A 31 5.97 24.84 17.66
CA ASN A 31 5.83 26.08 18.45
C ASN A 31 4.41 26.68 18.37
N GLY A 32 3.36 25.82 18.43
CA GLY A 32 1.96 26.25 18.39
C GLY A 32 1.44 26.65 17.00
N ARG A 33 2.22 26.37 15.94
CA ARG A 33 1.81 26.61 14.55
C ARG A 33 1.63 25.29 13.80
N PRO A 34 0.54 25.12 13.05
CA PRO A 34 0.29 23.88 12.32
C PRO A 34 1.30 23.66 11.19
N VAL A 35 1.72 22.42 11.04
CA VAL A 35 2.58 21.97 9.93
C VAL A 35 1.71 21.69 8.73
N LYS A 36 1.69 22.59 7.75
CA LYS A 36 0.82 22.47 6.58
C LYS A 36 1.53 22.26 5.25
N ARG A 37 2.83 22.49 5.20
CA ARG A 37 3.58 22.43 3.95
C ARG A 37 4.88 21.68 4.09
N MET A 38 5.25 21.01 2.99
CA MET A 38 6.60 20.48 2.77
C MET A 38 7.24 21.25 1.61
N ALA A 39 8.45 21.74 1.82
CA ALA A 39 9.22 22.42 0.78
C ALA A 39 9.58 21.47 -0.37
N PRO A 40 9.82 21.99 -1.57
CA PRO A 40 10.38 21.22 -2.68
C PRO A 40 11.67 20.49 -2.27
N TYR A 41 11.82 19.23 -2.68
CA TYR A 41 12.99 18.38 -2.40
C TYR A 41 13.25 18.10 -0.91
N ALA A 42 12.29 18.27 0.00
CA ALA A 42 12.52 18.13 1.43
C ALA A 42 13.11 16.78 1.84
N PHE A 43 12.76 15.69 1.18
CA PHE A 43 13.31 14.35 1.37
C PHE A 43 14.28 13.89 0.29
N SER A 44 14.63 14.74 -0.66
CA SER A 44 15.61 14.40 -1.68
C SER A 44 17.03 14.54 -1.16
N ALA A 45 17.89 13.56 -1.49
CA ALA A 45 19.34 13.67 -1.27
C ALA A 45 19.99 14.72 -2.18
N ARG A 46 19.32 15.07 -3.30
CA ARG A 46 19.76 16.12 -4.22
C ARG A 46 18.99 17.39 -3.93
N LYS A 47 19.71 18.49 -3.94
CA LYS A 47 19.13 19.80 -3.74
C LYS A 47 19.89 20.83 -4.58
N ASP A 48 19.15 21.62 -5.34
CA ASP A 48 19.72 22.57 -6.30
C ASP A 48 20.11 23.91 -5.64
N ARG A 49 19.64 24.18 -4.42
CA ARG A 49 19.90 25.44 -3.69
C ARG A 49 20.06 25.20 -2.20
N GLU A 50 20.87 26.01 -1.55
CA GLU A 50 20.90 26.07 -0.09
C GLU A 50 19.59 26.68 0.44
N ASP A 51 19.12 26.19 1.59
CA ASP A 51 17.93 26.72 2.25
C ASP A 51 18.32 27.98 3.02
N GLU A 52 17.81 29.11 2.59
CA GLU A 52 17.95 30.39 3.27
C GLU A 52 16.80 30.55 4.29
N ASP A 53 17.06 31.30 5.36
CA ASP A 53 16.08 31.71 6.38
C ASP A 53 15.33 30.55 7.04
N VAL A 54 16.04 29.47 7.40
CA VAL A 54 15.47 28.33 8.09
C VAL A 54 15.61 28.45 9.61
N LEU A 55 14.53 28.12 10.32
CA LEU A 55 14.50 27.90 11.76
C LEU A 55 14.76 26.43 12.06
N VAL A 56 15.22 26.14 13.28
CA VAL A 56 15.50 24.77 13.71
C VAL A 56 14.58 24.41 14.88
N PHE A 57 13.96 23.23 14.78
CA PHE A 57 13.17 22.61 15.84
C PHE A 57 13.75 21.24 16.16
N THR A 58 13.86 20.92 17.45
CA THR A 58 14.36 19.62 17.93
C THR A 58 13.35 19.03 18.90
N THR A 59 12.95 17.77 18.69
CA THR A 59 11.95 17.10 19.54
C THR A 59 12.50 16.59 20.87
N ASP A 60 13.82 16.40 21.00
CA ASP A 60 14.49 15.88 22.20
C ASP A 60 15.43 16.92 22.77
N GLU A 61 15.04 17.56 23.88
CA GLU A 61 15.90 18.48 24.62
C GLU A 61 17.02 17.77 25.41
N ASP A 62 16.89 16.46 25.70
CA ASP A 62 17.75 15.73 26.67
C ASP A 62 18.73 14.71 26.03
N ARG A 63 18.78 14.54 24.72
CA ARG A 63 19.74 13.60 24.11
C ARG A 63 21.06 14.29 23.78
N ILE A 64 22.03 14.14 24.70
CA ILE A 64 23.47 14.36 24.45
C ILE A 64 24.01 13.27 23.50
N PHE A 65 23.41 13.09 22.36
CA PHE A 65 23.98 12.24 21.27
C PHE A 65 24.47 13.15 20.15
N ARG A 66 25.74 13.48 20.27
CA ARG A 66 26.53 14.18 19.24
C ARG A 66 27.02 13.23 18.16
N ASP A 67 26.27 12.25 17.74
CA ASP A 67 26.68 11.43 16.60
C ASP A 67 25.67 11.58 15.47
N GLU A 68 26.15 12.30 14.45
CA GLU A 68 25.69 12.35 13.08
C GLU A 68 24.17 12.48 12.89
N GLU A 69 23.69 13.70 13.03
CA GLU A 69 22.37 14.08 12.51
C GLU A 69 22.34 13.83 10.99
N ARG A 70 22.01 12.57 10.64
CA ARG A 70 21.91 12.16 9.25
C ARG A 70 20.69 12.80 8.61
N LEU A 71 20.86 13.35 7.42
CA LEU A 71 19.72 13.80 6.60
C LEU A 71 18.81 12.61 6.29
N LEU A 72 17.54 12.71 6.67
CA LEU A 72 16.50 11.73 6.35
C LEU A 72 16.00 12.01 4.93
N ALA A 73 16.70 11.48 3.95
CA ALA A 73 16.43 11.71 2.54
C ALA A 73 16.96 10.58 1.66
N GLY A 74 16.44 10.47 0.46
CA GLY A 74 16.87 9.48 -0.52
C GLY A 74 16.70 8.05 -0.03
N GLU A 75 17.75 7.25 -0.09
CA GLU A 75 17.70 5.81 0.24
C GLU A 75 17.60 5.50 1.75
N VAL A 76 17.71 6.51 2.62
CA VAL A 76 17.58 6.31 4.08
C VAL A 76 16.15 6.11 4.50
N LEU A 77 15.21 6.75 3.81
CA LEU A 77 13.83 6.85 4.21
C LEU A 77 13.05 5.60 3.80
N GLU A 78 12.39 4.94 4.76
CA GLU A 78 11.60 3.72 4.52
C GLU A 78 10.10 3.96 4.72
N SER A 79 9.71 4.79 5.67
CA SER A 79 8.31 5.12 5.94
C SER A 79 8.19 6.59 6.35
N VAL A 80 7.11 7.25 5.90
CA VAL A 80 6.80 8.62 6.28
C VAL A 80 5.35 8.75 6.71
N ARG A 81 5.14 9.32 7.89
CA ARG A 81 3.83 9.78 8.34
C ARG A 81 3.81 11.31 8.32
N LEU A 82 3.03 11.84 7.40
CA LEU A 82 2.71 13.26 7.33
C LEU A 82 1.66 13.59 8.40
N PRO A 83 1.69 14.80 9.00
CA PRO A 83 0.65 15.21 9.94
C PRO A 83 -0.70 15.37 9.26
N ASP A 84 -1.77 15.21 10.02
CA ASP A 84 -3.13 15.38 9.50
C ASP A 84 -3.42 16.81 9.05
N THR A 85 -2.67 17.77 9.54
CA THR A 85 -2.74 19.20 9.15
C THR A 85 -2.10 19.50 7.80
N MET A 86 -1.38 18.55 7.19
CA MET A 86 -0.67 18.74 5.91
C MET A 86 -1.61 19.04 4.76
N GLU A 87 -1.37 20.13 4.05
CA GLU A 87 -2.18 20.54 2.89
C GLU A 87 -1.42 20.51 1.56
N GLU A 88 -0.10 20.76 1.60
CA GLU A 88 0.71 20.90 0.40
C GLU A 88 2.04 20.14 0.50
N ALA A 89 2.33 19.31 -0.49
CA ALA A 89 3.61 18.65 -0.69
C ALA A 89 4.34 19.29 -1.87
N GLY A 90 5.57 19.74 -1.65
CA GLY A 90 6.37 20.41 -2.67
C GLY A 90 6.78 19.50 -3.84
N ARG A 91 7.15 20.10 -4.97
CA ARG A 91 7.64 19.35 -6.12
C ARG A 91 8.88 18.53 -5.77
N TYR A 92 9.00 17.34 -6.36
CA TYR A 92 10.13 16.43 -6.13
C TYR A 92 10.36 16.10 -4.65
N LEU A 93 9.31 16.10 -3.83
CA LEU A 93 9.39 15.92 -2.37
C LEU A 93 10.21 14.69 -2.00
N PHE A 94 9.90 13.53 -2.60
CA PHE A 94 10.54 12.23 -2.34
C PHE A 94 11.51 11.81 -3.47
N TYR A 95 12.06 12.77 -4.22
CA TYR A 95 12.93 12.45 -5.35
C TYR A 95 14.10 11.54 -4.94
N GLY A 96 14.13 10.33 -5.52
CA GLY A 96 15.19 9.36 -5.27
C GLY A 96 15.06 8.58 -3.95
N CYS A 97 13.92 8.65 -3.25
CA CYS A 97 13.64 7.83 -2.07
C CYS A 97 13.35 6.38 -2.47
N ARG A 98 14.39 5.66 -2.90
CA ARG A 98 14.26 4.32 -3.47
C ARG A 98 13.74 3.27 -2.50
N ASN A 99 14.00 3.46 -1.19
CA ASN A 99 13.63 2.53 -0.13
C ASN A 99 12.33 2.91 0.59
N LEU A 100 11.70 4.03 0.22
CA LEU A 100 10.39 4.42 0.77
C LEU A 100 9.35 3.37 0.37
N LYS A 101 8.76 2.70 1.38
CA LYS A 101 7.79 1.60 1.24
C LYS A 101 6.38 2.07 1.53
N GLU A 102 6.23 2.95 2.54
CA GLU A 102 4.94 3.34 3.09
C GLU A 102 4.81 4.86 3.22
N LEU A 103 3.66 5.39 2.89
CA LEU A 103 3.30 6.77 3.09
C LEU A 103 1.95 6.87 3.80
N HIS A 104 1.92 7.61 4.92
CA HIS A 104 0.72 7.89 5.69
C HIS A 104 0.38 9.38 5.58
N PHE A 105 -0.86 9.69 5.27
CA PHE A 105 -1.34 11.07 5.14
C PHE A 105 -2.86 11.14 5.33
N SER A 106 -3.41 12.35 5.40
CA SER A 106 -4.85 12.56 5.45
C SER A 106 -5.40 13.15 4.15
N ASP A 107 -6.71 13.14 4.01
CA ASP A 107 -7.45 13.78 2.91
C ASP A 107 -7.29 15.31 2.85
N ARG A 108 -6.67 15.91 3.89
CA ARG A 108 -6.30 17.33 3.89
C ARG A 108 -5.11 17.63 2.99
N LEU A 109 -4.28 16.66 2.65
CA LEU A 109 -3.26 16.79 1.62
C LEU A 109 -3.93 16.94 0.25
N LYS A 110 -4.06 18.16 -0.22
CA LYS A 110 -4.80 18.50 -1.46
C LYS A 110 -3.89 18.67 -2.67
N ASN A 111 -2.67 19.14 -2.43
CA ASN A 111 -1.75 19.51 -3.50
C ASN A 111 -0.44 18.73 -3.36
N ILE A 112 -0.10 18.02 -4.41
CA ILE A 112 1.19 17.31 -4.54
C ILE A 112 1.91 17.93 -5.74
N GLY A 113 3.13 18.41 -5.48
CA GLY A 113 3.97 19.00 -6.51
C GLY A 113 4.43 17.96 -7.53
N SER A 114 4.61 18.39 -8.77
CA SER A 114 5.03 17.51 -9.88
C SER A 114 6.31 16.74 -9.54
N GLY A 115 6.37 15.46 -9.96
CA GLY A 115 7.51 14.59 -9.79
C GLY A 115 7.80 14.23 -8.33
N ALA A 116 6.85 14.42 -7.41
CA ALA A 116 7.04 14.17 -5.97
C ALA A 116 7.57 12.76 -5.68
N PHE A 117 7.15 11.77 -6.45
CA PHE A 117 7.51 10.35 -6.27
C PHE A 117 8.52 9.83 -7.30
N THR A 118 9.20 10.71 -8.04
CA THR A 118 10.20 10.30 -9.02
C THR A 118 11.31 9.47 -8.37
N GLY A 119 11.43 8.20 -8.76
CA GLY A 119 12.42 7.27 -8.24
C GLY A 119 12.04 6.53 -6.96
N CYS A 120 10.80 6.66 -6.45
CA CYS A 120 10.26 5.89 -5.32
C CYS A 120 9.85 4.48 -5.75
N ARG A 121 10.84 3.62 -6.06
CA ARG A 121 10.60 2.30 -6.67
C ARG A 121 10.06 1.25 -5.70
N SER A 122 10.24 1.46 -4.39
CA SER A 122 9.79 0.53 -3.35
C SER A 122 8.47 0.94 -2.72
N LEU A 123 7.91 2.11 -3.08
CA LEU A 123 6.63 2.55 -2.52
C LEU A 123 5.55 1.56 -2.94
N SER A 124 4.95 0.91 -1.94
CA SER A 124 3.98 -0.18 -2.13
C SER A 124 2.72 -0.01 -1.30
N ALA A 125 2.72 0.88 -0.29
CA ALA A 125 1.56 1.09 0.57
C ALA A 125 1.26 2.56 0.81
N LEU A 126 -0.02 2.92 0.70
CA LEU A 126 -0.56 4.22 1.07
C LEU A 126 -1.61 4.03 2.18
N HIS A 127 -1.47 4.78 3.26
CA HIS A 127 -2.40 4.80 4.39
C HIS A 127 -3.04 6.17 4.49
N VAL A 128 -4.34 6.24 4.24
CA VAL A 128 -5.07 7.51 4.05
C VAL A 128 -6.15 7.67 5.11
N ARG A 129 -6.05 8.69 5.93
CA ARG A 129 -7.10 9.06 6.89
C ARG A 129 -8.08 10.01 6.22
N LEU A 130 -9.33 9.60 6.12
CA LEU A 130 -10.43 10.42 5.60
C LEU A 130 -11.09 11.15 6.76
N LEU A 131 -10.76 12.42 6.96
CA LEU A 131 -11.18 13.26 8.06
C LEU A 131 -12.30 14.22 7.67
N ASP A 132 -12.20 14.81 6.48
CA ASP A 132 -13.07 15.88 6.01
C ASP A 132 -13.98 15.43 4.85
N GLY A 133 -13.89 14.16 4.40
CA GLY A 133 -14.73 13.63 3.33
C GLY A 133 -14.14 12.37 2.66
N ASP A 134 -14.44 12.18 1.37
CA ASP A 134 -14.05 10.99 0.61
C ASP A 134 -13.03 11.31 -0.50
N ARG A 135 -12.66 12.57 -0.64
CA ARG A 135 -11.70 13.03 -1.66
C ARG A 135 -10.29 13.00 -1.11
N SER A 136 -9.37 12.45 -1.87
CA SER A 136 -7.96 12.40 -1.50
C SER A 136 -7.05 12.56 -2.71
N CYS A 137 -5.77 12.83 -2.47
CA CYS A 137 -4.75 12.90 -3.53
C CYS A 137 -4.24 11.52 -3.99
N VAL A 138 -4.86 10.42 -3.57
CA VAL A 138 -4.45 9.06 -3.97
C VAL A 138 -4.40 8.92 -5.49
N HIS A 139 -5.39 9.44 -6.20
CA HIS A 139 -5.40 9.41 -7.67
C HIS A 139 -4.14 10.06 -8.27
N ASP A 140 -3.75 11.22 -7.73
CA ASP A 140 -2.58 11.96 -8.24
C ASP A 140 -1.29 11.18 -7.95
N ILE A 141 -1.17 10.54 -6.78
CA ILE A 141 -0.03 9.68 -6.41
C ILE A 141 0.05 8.45 -7.31
N LEU A 142 -1.07 7.76 -7.51
CA LEU A 142 -1.14 6.57 -8.35
C LEU A 142 -0.82 6.88 -9.83
N GLY A 143 -1.11 8.10 -10.28
CA GLY A 143 -0.78 8.57 -11.63
C GLY A 143 0.73 8.70 -11.88
N ASP A 144 1.52 8.96 -10.84
CA ASP A 144 2.99 9.06 -10.92
C ASP A 144 3.71 7.70 -10.81
N LEU A 145 2.98 6.63 -10.44
CA LEU A 145 3.54 5.32 -10.08
C LEU A 145 2.97 4.22 -10.96
N TRP A 146 3.83 3.33 -11.42
CA TRP A 146 3.46 2.19 -12.27
C TRP A 146 3.46 0.85 -11.54
N GLN A 147 4.23 0.73 -10.44
CA GLN A 147 4.29 -0.48 -9.62
C GLN A 147 2.98 -0.72 -8.86
N ARG A 148 2.80 -1.93 -8.35
CA ARG A 148 1.68 -2.27 -7.47
C ARG A 148 1.68 -1.37 -6.23
N ILE A 149 0.51 -0.80 -5.89
CA ILE A 149 0.28 -0.02 -4.68
C ILE A 149 -0.95 -0.56 -3.95
N ASP A 150 -0.80 -0.86 -2.68
CA ASP A 150 -1.89 -1.23 -1.80
C ASP A 150 -2.34 0.02 -1.02
N VAL A 151 -3.62 0.35 -1.07
CA VAL A 151 -4.19 1.54 -0.44
C VAL A 151 -5.14 1.14 0.66
N THR A 152 -4.93 1.69 1.86
CA THR A 152 -5.86 1.55 2.97
C THR A 152 -6.46 2.90 3.32
N PHE A 153 -7.77 3.02 3.22
CA PHE A 153 -8.52 4.18 3.69
C PHE A 153 -9.06 3.91 5.10
N TYR A 154 -8.92 4.89 5.98
CA TYR A 154 -9.46 4.87 7.34
C TYR A 154 -10.49 5.97 7.48
N LYS A 155 -11.73 5.62 7.75
CA LYS A 155 -12.84 6.56 7.92
C LYS A 155 -13.73 6.12 9.09
N GLU A 156 -13.87 6.97 10.12
CA GLU A 156 -14.78 6.74 11.24
C GLU A 156 -14.66 5.36 11.89
N GLY A 157 -13.41 4.86 12.04
CA GLY A 157 -13.12 3.55 12.62
C GLY A 157 -13.35 2.36 11.69
N ARG A 158 -13.72 2.60 10.43
CA ARG A 158 -13.80 1.59 9.37
C ARG A 158 -12.56 1.64 8.49
N GLU A 159 -12.27 0.51 7.85
CA GLU A 159 -11.20 0.40 6.87
C GLU A 159 -11.77 -0.05 5.52
N ALA A 160 -11.23 0.52 4.45
CA ALA A 160 -11.38 0.00 3.10
C ALA A 160 -10.00 -0.26 2.52
N ARG A 161 -9.77 -1.45 1.97
CA ARG A 161 -8.48 -1.83 1.38
C ARG A 161 -8.63 -2.15 -0.08
N LEU A 162 -7.74 -1.58 -0.89
CA LEU A 162 -7.72 -1.72 -2.34
C LEU A 162 -6.32 -2.04 -2.82
N VAL A 163 -6.22 -2.95 -3.76
CA VAL A 163 -4.97 -3.28 -4.45
C VAL A 163 -5.02 -2.65 -5.83
N PHE A 164 -4.07 -1.78 -6.14
CA PHE A 164 -3.86 -1.24 -7.48
C PHE A 164 -2.71 -2.02 -8.12
N PRO A 165 -3.00 -2.94 -9.05
CA PRO A 165 -1.99 -3.76 -9.68
C PRO A 165 -0.91 -2.95 -10.40
N GLU A 166 0.20 -3.59 -10.69
CA GLU A 166 1.24 -3.05 -11.56
C GLU A 166 0.70 -2.88 -12.99
N HIS A 167 1.24 -1.91 -13.71
CA HIS A 167 1.07 -1.78 -15.15
C HIS A 167 2.35 -1.21 -15.76
N TYR A 168 2.64 -1.60 -16.97
CA TYR A 168 3.71 -0.99 -17.75
C TYR A 168 3.36 -1.01 -19.23
N GLU A 169 4.03 -0.14 -19.97
CA GLU A 169 3.89 0.00 -21.40
C GLU A 169 5.19 -0.44 -22.07
N GLU A 170 5.05 -1.26 -23.10
CA GLU A 170 6.16 -1.71 -23.92
C GLU A 170 5.98 -1.21 -25.35
N ALA A 171 7.00 -0.55 -25.88
CA ALA A 171 7.04 -0.20 -27.29
C ALA A 171 7.52 -1.42 -28.09
N VAL A 172 6.63 -2.02 -28.88
CA VAL A 172 6.93 -3.18 -29.72
C VAL A 172 7.01 -2.78 -31.18
N GLU A 173 8.12 -3.15 -31.84
CA GLU A 173 8.28 -2.98 -33.28
C GLU A 173 7.76 -4.21 -34.02
N ASN A 174 6.76 -4.02 -34.87
CA ASN A 174 6.29 -5.08 -35.77
C ASN A 174 7.16 -5.08 -37.04
N THR A 175 8.09 -6.04 -37.12
CA THR A 175 8.84 -6.33 -38.34
C THR A 175 8.08 -7.40 -39.15
N PRO A 176 7.90 -7.23 -40.46
CA PRO A 176 8.60 -6.36 -41.41
C PRO A 176 7.99 -4.97 -41.62
N ALA A 177 6.83 -4.66 -41.07
CA ALA A 177 6.11 -3.42 -41.36
C ALA A 177 6.71 -2.17 -40.72
N ARG A 178 7.66 -2.32 -39.77
CA ARG A 178 8.30 -1.22 -39.02
C ARG A 178 7.28 -0.29 -38.32
N ILE A 179 6.18 -0.84 -37.90
CA ILE A 179 5.16 -0.11 -37.16
C ILE A 179 5.47 -0.30 -35.67
N LEU A 180 5.67 0.81 -34.95
CA LEU A 180 5.73 0.83 -33.51
C LEU A 180 4.31 0.87 -32.95
N PHE A 181 3.98 -0.01 -32.03
CA PHE A 181 2.75 0.07 -31.24
C PHE A 181 3.08 -0.10 -29.76
N THR A 182 2.26 0.50 -28.91
CA THR A 182 2.38 0.36 -27.46
C THR A 182 1.56 -0.83 -27.02
N GLN A 183 2.20 -1.78 -26.34
CA GLN A 183 1.54 -2.88 -25.67
C GLN A 183 1.44 -2.56 -24.17
N HIS A 184 0.23 -2.67 -23.65
CA HIS A 184 -0.05 -2.48 -22.22
C HIS A 184 -0.04 -3.82 -21.51
N HIS A 185 0.60 -3.88 -20.35
CA HIS A 185 0.71 -5.07 -19.51
C HIS A 185 0.16 -4.77 -18.12
N GLY A 186 -0.56 -5.76 -17.54
CA GLY A 186 -1.21 -5.65 -16.23
C GLY A 186 -2.49 -4.82 -16.25
N SER A 187 -3.36 -5.07 -15.30
CA SER A 187 -4.66 -4.38 -15.21
C SER A 187 -4.58 -3.00 -14.53
N GLY A 188 -3.45 -2.67 -13.95
CA GLY A 188 -3.27 -1.52 -13.06
C GLY A 188 -3.62 -0.17 -13.68
N ASN A 189 -3.43 0.01 -14.99
CA ASN A 189 -3.84 1.25 -15.66
C ASN A 189 -5.36 1.45 -15.58
N ASN A 190 -6.16 0.37 -15.73
CA ASN A 190 -7.61 0.45 -15.64
C ASN A 190 -8.05 0.76 -14.20
N TYR A 191 -7.44 0.12 -13.20
CA TYR A 191 -7.75 0.35 -11.80
C TYR A 191 -7.45 1.78 -11.35
N ARG A 192 -6.40 2.44 -11.90
CA ARG A 192 -6.08 3.85 -11.61
C ARG A 192 -7.12 4.85 -12.14
N GLN A 193 -8.03 4.39 -13.03
CA GLN A 193 -9.15 5.19 -13.54
C GLN A 193 -10.43 5.08 -12.67
N CYS A 194 -10.38 4.38 -11.53
CA CYS A 194 -11.52 4.20 -10.63
C CYS A 194 -11.73 5.37 -9.67
N PHE A 195 -11.47 6.59 -10.13
CA PHE A 195 -11.68 7.80 -9.34
C PHE A 195 -12.59 8.77 -10.10
N TYR A 196 -13.50 9.39 -9.35
CA TYR A 196 -14.31 10.50 -9.83
C TYR A 196 -14.10 11.69 -8.92
N ASN A 197 -13.61 12.83 -9.45
CA ASN A 197 -13.35 14.03 -8.66
C ASN A 197 -12.48 13.75 -7.39
N LYS A 198 -11.42 12.94 -7.54
CA LYS A 198 -10.50 12.49 -6.46
C LYS A 198 -11.14 11.58 -5.39
N GLU A 199 -12.32 11.08 -5.61
CA GLU A 199 -13.02 10.13 -4.77
C GLU A 199 -13.03 8.76 -5.45
N ILE A 200 -12.84 7.68 -4.68
CA ILE A 200 -12.81 6.32 -5.23
C ILE A 200 -14.22 5.87 -5.60
N ASP A 201 -14.38 5.32 -6.78
CA ASP A 201 -15.59 4.62 -7.24
C ASP A 201 -15.42 3.12 -7.04
N TYR A 202 -15.89 2.62 -5.89
CA TYR A 202 -15.79 1.20 -5.53
C TYR A 202 -16.51 0.29 -6.53
N ARG A 203 -17.64 0.70 -7.08
CA ARG A 203 -18.39 -0.10 -8.06
C ARG A 203 -17.62 -0.26 -9.37
N LYS A 204 -17.00 0.82 -9.83
CA LYS A 204 -16.13 0.78 -11.00
C LYS A 204 -14.89 -0.08 -10.73
N TYR A 205 -14.31 0.04 -9.52
CA TYR A 205 -13.17 -0.78 -9.10
C TYR A 205 -13.53 -2.27 -9.14
N ASP A 206 -14.61 -2.68 -8.47
CA ASP A 206 -15.05 -4.07 -8.43
C ASP A 206 -15.44 -4.59 -9.84
N GLY A 207 -16.06 -3.74 -10.66
CA GLY A 207 -16.41 -4.05 -12.05
C GLY A 207 -15.21 -4.32 -12.98
N LEU A 208 -13.98 -3.95 -12.59
CA LEU A 208 -12.75 -4.27 -13.35
C LEU A 208 -12.17 -5.64 -13.03
N PHE A 209 -12.77 -6.41 -12.15
CA PHE A 209 -12.24 -7.71 -11.73
C PHE A 209 -12.03 -8.69 -12.90
N TYR A 210 -12.87 -8.62 -13.93
CA TYR A 210 -12.68 -9.40 -15.15
C TYR A 210 -11.34 -9.09 -15.85
N SER A 211 -10.90 -7.84 -15.81
CA SER A 211 -9.64 -7.40 -16.40
C SER A 211 -8.43 -7.92 -15.59
N ALA A 212 -8.51 -7.87 -14.27
CA ALA A 212 -7.48 -8.43 -13.38
C ALA A 212 -7.31 -9.94 -13.64
N ARG A 213 -8.39 -10.70 -13.67
CA ARG A 213 -8.35 -12.15 -13.94
C ARG A 213 -7.72 -12.52 -15.28
N ALA A 214 -7.74 -11.62 -16.25
CA ALA A 214 -7.18 -11.86 -17.58
C ALA A 214 -5.71 -11.45 -17.71
N GLN A 215 -5.20 -10.59 -16.83
CA GLN A 215 -3.91 -9.93 -17.00
C GLN A 215 -2.95 -10.09 -15.83
N ASP A 216 -3.44 -10.36 -14.64
CA ASP A 216 -2.62 -10.40 -13.42
C ASP A 216 -2.48 -11.83 -12.89
N ASP A 217 -1.42 -12.05 -12.11
CA ASP A 217 -1.15 -13.33 -11.47
C ASP A 217 -2.12 -13.63 -10.32
N VAL A 218 -2.31 -14.91 -10.02
CA VAL A 218 -3.17 -15.38 -8.93
C VAL A 218 -2.82 -14.73 -7.59
N ASN A 219 -1.58 -14.40 -7.36
CA ASN A 219 -1.10 -13.76 -6.13
C ASN A 219 -1.70 -12.36 -5.96
N VAL A 220 -1.62 -11.54 -7.01
CA VAL A 220 -2.19 -10.19 -7.04
C VAL A 220 -3.71 -10.25 -6.89
N ILE A 221 -4.34 -11.17 -7.61
CA ILE A 221 -5.81 -11.36 -7.56
C ILE A 221 -6.24 -11.82 -6.16
N SER A 222 -5.49 -12.72 -5.52
CA SER A 222 -5.78 -13.17 -4.16
C SER A 222 -5.78 -12.01 -3.17
N ASP A 223 -4.77 -11.17 -3.22
CA ASP A 223 -4.67 -10.00 -2.34
C ASP A 223 -5.81 -9.00 -2.61
N LEU A 224 -6.12 -8.72 -3.89
CA LEU A 224 -7.24 -7.86 -4.28
C LEU A 224 -8.57 -8.39 -3.74
N VAL A 225 -8.84 -9.68 -3.95
CA VAL A 225 -10.09 -10.33 -3.51
C VAL A 225 -10.21 -10.28 -1.99
N PHE A 226 -9.16 -10.66 -1.25
CA PHE A 226 -9.21 -10.65 0.21
C PHE A 226 -9.23 -9.25 0.79
N ALA A 227 -8.62 -8.25 0.15
CA ALA A 227 -8.76 -6.86 0.52
C ALA A 227 -10.24 -6.43 0.46
N ARG A 228 -10.96 -6.77 -0.61
CA ARG A 228 -12.38 -6.44 -0.77
C ARG A 228 -13.32 -7.26 0.11
N LEU A 229 -13.09 -8.57 0.24
CA LEU A 229 -13.95 -9.45 1.06
C LEU A 229 -13.83 -9.19 2.55
N MET A 230 -12.66 -8.80 3.05
CA MET A 230 -12.41 -8.52 4.46
C MET A 230 -12.77 -7.08 4.85
N PHE A 231 -12.72 -6.14 3.90
CA PHE A 231 -12.96 -4.71 4.11
C PHE A 231 -13.97 -4.19 3.07
N PRO A 232 -15.25 -4.61 3.18
CA PRO A 232 -16.26 -4.52 2.11
C PRO A 232 -16.95 -3.16 2.04
N GLU A 233 -16.21 -2.05 2.00
CA GLU A 233 -16.82 -0.73 1.79
C GLU A 233 -17.49 -0.69 0.42
N GLU A 234 -18.79 -0.39 0.38
CA GLU A 234 -19.66 -0.36 -0.82
C GLU A 234 -19.60 -1.62 -1.71
N LEU A 235 -19.21 -2.77 -1.17
CA LEU A 235 -19.16 -4.01 -1.92
C LEU A 235 -20.56 -4.54 -2.20
N THR A 236 -20.90 -4.70 -3.49
CA THR A 236 -22.20 -5.26 -3.90
C THR A 236 -22.22 -6.78 -3.76
N GLU A 237 -23.41 -7.36 -3.58
CA GLU A 237 -23.59 -8.82 -3.52
C GLU A 237 -23.10 -9.52 -4.80
N GLU A 238 -23.26 -8.88 -5.95
CA GLU A 238 -22.81 -9.40 -7.24
C GLU A 238 -21.29 -9.48 -7.30
N ALA A 239 -20.59 -8.39 -6.97
CA ALA A 239 -19.13 -8.37 -6.93
C ALA A 239 -18.57 -9.32 -5.87
N GLN A 240 -19.18 -9.36 -4.68
CA GLN A 240 -18.80 -10.32 -3.64
C GLN A 240 -18.89 -11.76 -4.16
N LYS A 241 -19.97 -12.11 -4.85
CA LYS A 241 -20.14 -13.43 -5.42
C LYS A 241 -19.08 -13.75 -6.46
N GLU A 242 -18.74 -12.81 -7.35
CA GLU A 242 -17.67 -13.01 -8.33
C GLU A 242 -16.32 -13.28 -7.68
N TYR A 243 -15.99 -12.55 -6.60
CA TYR A 243 -14.78 -12.78 -5.81
C TYR A 243 -14.78 -14.17 -5.15
N GLU A 244 -15.88 -14.54 -4.52
CA GLU A 244 -16.01 -15.85 -3.88
C GLU A 244 -15.94 -17.00 -4.89
N ASP A 245 -16.58 -16.88 -6.04
CA ASP A 245 -16.55 -17.90 -7.10
C ASP A 245 -15.12 -18.08 -7.65
N TYR A 246 -14.36 -16.98 -7.78
CA TYR A 246 -12.95 -17.05 -8.13
C TYR A 246 -12.12 -17.82 -7.11
N VAL A 247 -12.29 -17.52 -5.82
CA VAL A 247 -11.56 -18.22 -4.75
C VAL A 247 -11.91 -19.71 -4.73
N ARG A 248 -13.18 -20.08 -4.91
CA ARG A 248 -13.60 -21.50 -4.99
C ARG A 248 -12.96 -22.21 -6.17
N ALA A 249 -12.90 -21.58 -7.33
CA ALA A 249 -12.28 -22.13 -8.52
C ALA A 249 -10.76 -22.30 -8.41
N HIS A 250 -10.09 -21.45 -7.63
CA HIS A 250 -8.64 -21.40 -7.48
C HIS A 250 -8.19 -21.66 -6.02
N ALA A 251 -8.93 -22.48 -5.27
CA ALA A 251 -8.77 -22.62 -3.83
C ALA A 251 -7.35 -23.01 -3.40
N LEU A 252 -6.66 -23.90 -4.12
CA LEU A 252 -5.30 -24.31 -3.77
C LEU A 252 -4.27 -23.19 -4.03
N PRO A 253 -4.11 -22.65 -5.25
CA PRO A 253 -3.11 -21.60 -5.47
C PRO A 253 -3.36 -20.33 -4.66
N VAL A 254 -4.61 -19.96 -4.37
CA VAL A 254 -4.94 -18.87 -3.44
C VAL A 254 -4.46 -19.18 -2.02
N ALA A 255 -4.72 -20.39 -1.53
CA ALA A 255 -4.29 -20.81 -0.19
C ALA A 255 -2.75 -20.91 -0.08
N GLU A 256 -2.05 -21.34 -1.12
CA GLU A 256 -0.58 -21.35 -1.19
C GLU A 256 -0.02 -19.94 -1.09
N HIS A 257 -0.55 -18.98 -1.86
CA HIS A 257 -0.14 -17.58 -1.77
C HIS A 257 -0.37 -16.98 -0.36
N LEU A 258 -1.55 -17.22 0.24
CA LEU A 258 -1.83 -16.76 1.60
C LEU A 258 -0.93 -17.43 2.64
N THR A 259 -0.45 -18.65 2.36
CA THR A 259 0.53 -19.36 3.18
C THR A 259 1.92 -18.74 3.05
N ASP A 260 2.37 -18.45 1.83
CA ASP A 260 3.68 -17.85 1.56
C ASP A 260 3.82 -16.47 2.21
N THR A 261 2.76 -15.67 2.14
CA THR A 261 2.66 -14.34 2.76
C THR A 261 2.35 -14.37 4.26
N GLU A 262 2.14 -15.56 4.83
CA GLU A 262 1.73 -15.77 6.24
C GLU A 262 0.49 -14.94 6.63
N ASN A 263 -0.41 -14.71 5.69
CA ASN A 263 -1.64 -13.93 5.92
C ASN A 263 -2.69 -14.76 6.67
N LEU A 264 -2.46 -14.94 7.98
CA LEU A 264 -3.37 -15.70 8.85
C LEU A 264 -4.78 -15.10 8.91
N ALA A 265 -4.92 -13.78 8.75
CA ALA A 265 -6.23 -13.12 8.74
C ALA A 265 -7.05 -13.56 7.52
N ALA A 266 -6.46 -13.54 6.33
CA ALA A 266 -7.10 -14.00 5.12
C ALA A 266 -7.36 -15.53 5.14
N LEU A 267 -6.45 -16.34 5.68
CA LEU A 267 -6.66 -17.78 5.86
C LEU A 267 -7.82 -18.11 6.82
N LYS A 268 -8.03 -17.30 7.85
CA LYS A 268 -9.21 -17.41 8.73
C LYS A 268 -10.49 -17.06 7.97
N GLU A 269 -10.47 -15.97 7.19
CA GLU A 269 -11.60 -15.59 6.35
C GLU A 269 -11.93 -16.65 5.30
N PHE A 270 -10.90 -17.27 4.71
CA PHE A 270 -11.02 -18.40 3.81
C PHE A 270 -11.79 -19.58 4.48
N SER A 271 -11.49 -19.85 5.75
CA SER A 271 -12.19 -20.88 6.54
C SER A 271 -13.62 -20.50 6.88
N ILE A 272 -13.86 -19.23 7.29
CA ILE A 272 -15.18 -18.70 7.66
C ILE A 272 -16.14 -18.78 6.47
N ARG A 273 -15.67 -18.44 5.27
CA ARG A 273 -16.47 -18.46 4.03
C ARG A 273 -16.60 -19.86 3.42
N GLY A 274 -15.99 -20.88 4.03
CA GLY A 274 -16.11 -22.26 3.58
C GLY A 274 -15.45 -22.54 2.21
N PHE A 275 -14.33 -21.90 1.92
CA PHE A 275 -13.62 -22.09 0.63
C PHE A 275 -12.77 -23.37 0.60
N TRP A 276 -12.53 -24.03 1.75
CA TRP A 276 -11.73 -25.25 1.80
C TRP A 276 -12.42 -26.43 1.12
N THR A 277 -11.71 -27.06 0.20
CA THR A 277 -11.93 -28.44 -0.17
C THR A 277 -10.94 -29.33 0.60
N ARG A 278 -11.21 -30.66 0.65
CA ARG A 278 -10.26 -31.60 1.26
C ARG A 278 -8.89 -31.55 0.57
N GLU A 279 -8.90 -31.39 -0.74
CA GLU A 279 -7.69 -31.34 -1.58
C GLU A 279 -6.91 -30.04 -1.35
N SER A 280 -7.57 -28.89 -1.44
CA SER A 280 -6.91 -27.59 -1.24
C SER A 280 -6.33 -27.44 0.16
N LEU A 281 -7.06 -27.90 1.20
CA LEU A 281 -6.55 -27.84 2.58
C LEU A 281 -5.36 -28.80 2.79
N SER A 282 -5.40 -29.99 2.19
CA SER A 282 -4.28 -30.92 2.31
C SER A 282 -3.04 -30.43 1.55
N GLY A 283 -3.23 -29.84 0.37
CA GLY A 283 -2.16 -29.19 -0.41
C GLY A 283 -1.55 -28.01 0.35
N ALA A 284 -2.37 -27.11 0.93
CA ALA A 284 -1.90 -25.98 1.72
C ALA A 284 -1.12 -26.42 2.97
N VAL A 285 -1.55 -27.50 3.66
CA VAL A 285 -0.79 -28.09 4.80
C VAL A 285 0.58 -28.58 4.33
N GLN A 286 0.65 -29.29 3.20
CA GLN A 286 1.90 -29.78 2.65
C GLN A 286 2.81 -28.61 2.27
N HIS A 287 2.29 -27.62 1.55
CA HIS A 287 3.01 -26.42 1.14
C HIS A 287 3.57 -25.66 2.36
N ALA A 288 2.77 -25.43 3.40
CA ALA A 288 3.21 -24.77 4.62
C ALA A 288 4.34 -25.55 5.34
N ALA A 289 4.31 -26.87 5.30
CA ALA A 289 5.37 -27.71 5.87
C ALA A 289 6.66 -27.61 5.06
N GLU A 290 6.60 -27.66 3.73
CA GLU A 290 7.73 -27.52 2.82
C GLU A 290 8.38 -26.14 2.92
N GLN A 291 7.59 -25.06 3.04
CA GLN A 291 8.07 -23.69 3.18
C GLN A 291 8.47 -23.31 4.62
N GLY A 292 8.30 -24.22 5.58
CA GLY A 292 8.66 -23.98 6.99
C GLY A 292 7.81 -22.93 7.71
N LYS A 293 6.58 -22.66 7.24
CA LYS A 293 5.65 -21.65 7.76
C LYS A 293 4.92 -22.15 9.02
N ARG A 294 5.60 -22.21 10.17
CA ARG A 294 5.15 -22.91 11.38
C ARG A 294 3.81 -22.40 11.93
N SER A 295 3.59 -21.09 11.96
CA SER A 295 2.35 -20.48 12.47
C SER A 295 1.15 -20.85 11.60
N VAL A 296 1.33 -20.74 10.28
CA VAL A 296 0.32 -21.11 9.29
C VAL A 296 0.07 -22.60 9.30
N LEU A 297 1.12 -23.43 9.34
CA LEU A 297 1.00 -24.89 9.41
C LEU A 297 0.16 -25.34 10.61
N SER A 298 0.42 -24.76 11.79
CA SER A 298 -0.37 -25.08 12.99
C SER A 298 -1.85 -24.74 12.81
N PHE A 299 -2.15 -23.57 12.22
CA PHE A 299 -3.51 -23.17 11.90
C PHE A 299 -4.18 -24.14 10.92
N LEU A 300 -3.53 -24.45 9.80
CA LEU A 300 -4.07 -25.32 8.73
C LEU A 300 -4.29 -26.76 9.23
N MET A 301 -3.41 -27.28 10.07
CA MET A 301 -3.60 -28.60 10.68
C MET A 301 -4.83 -28.63 11.60
N ASN A 302 -5.05 -27.57 12.40
CA ASN A 302 -6.24 -27.46 13.23
C ASN A 302 -7.52 -27.40 12.38
N GLU A 303 -7.52 -26.61 11.29
CA GLU A 303 -8.64 -26.53 10.35
C GLU A 303 -8.90 -27.88 9.66
N LYS A 304 -7.85 -28.60 9.27
CA LYS A 304 -7.97 -29.93 8.69
C LYS A 304 -8.62 -30.92 9.66
N HIS A 305 -8.21 -30.87 10.92
CA HIS A 305 -8.81 -31.74 11.96
C HIS A 305 -10.28 -31.35 12.24
N ARG A 306 -10.59 -30.04 12.23
CA ARG A 306 -11.96 -29.52 12.44
C ARG A 306 -12.90 -29.87 11.29
N LEU A 307 -12.49 -29.65 10.05
CA LEU A 307 -13.34 -29.79 8.87
C LEU A 307 -13.39 -31.24 8.32
N TYR A 308 -12.29 -31.95 8.44
CA TYR A 308 -12.13 -33.29 7.89
C TYR A 308 -11.52 -34.25 8.93
N PRO A 309 -12.21 -34.52 10.06
CA PRO A 309 -11.69 -35.40 11.10
C PRO A 309 -11.44 -36.83 10.56
N GLU A 310 -10.30 -37.39 10.90
CA GLU A 310 -10.01 -38.79 10.59
C GLU A 310 -10.96 -39.69 11.34
N ARG A 311 -11.63 -40.61 10.62
CA ARG A 311 -12.45 -41.64 11.27
C ARG A 311 -11.52 -42.53 12.08
N LYS A 312 -11.72 -42.55 13.40
CA LYS A 312 -11.04 -43.54 14.27
C LYS A 312 -11.32 -44.94 13.71
N LYS A 313 -10.27 -45.64 13.25
CA LYS A 313 -10.39 -47.06 12.92
C LYS A 313 -10.86 -47.78 14.18
N LYS A 314 -12.11 -48.29 14.20
CA LYS A 314 -12.52 -49.24 15.17
C LYS A 314 -11.70 -50.50 14.91
N TYR A 315 -10.73 -50.79 15.75
CA TYR A 315 -10.17 -52.15 15.84
C TYR A 315 -11.22 -52.97 16.56
N GLU A 316 -11.92 -53.83 15.84
CA GLU A 316 -12.66 -54.94 16.46
C GLU A 316 -11.59 -55.91 16.96
N LEU A 317 -11.58 -56.13 18.29
CA LEU A 317 -10.81 -57.17 18.98
C LEU A 317 -11.55 -58.50 18.91
#